data_d579f7a48a6c12b8a616861eba17b7e6
#
_entry.id   d579f7a48a6c12b8a616861eba17b7e6
#
_cell.length_a   1.000
_cell.length_b   1.000
_cell.length_c   1.000
_cell.angle_alpha   90.00
_cell.angle_beta   90.00
_cell.angle_gamma   90.00
#
_symmetry.space_group_name_H-M   'P 1'
#
loop_
_entity.id
_entity.type
_entity.pdbx_description
1 polymer ?
#
loop_
_entity_poly.entity_id
_entity_poly.type
_entity_poly.pdbx_seq_one_letter_code
_entity_poly.pdbx_strand_id
1 'polypeptide(L)'
;MAALAVGIMGASGRMGRMLLEAVLQNPNTKLIHGFVPGFSSLAGVDAGEFIGAKKAGVPLSLLNKDELDDVGVLIDFSLPDAFDETLQFCLETKTPLVLGVTGLSQEQENRLKQASSTLAIVYAGNYSTGVNLSLNLLATTAKVLGFDADVEVIEHHHKHKIDAPSGTALMMANAVASARGQTLKTSSIYGRQGASKRTDGEIGIHAVRGGEIVGEHTVEFIMNGEIIEITHKAQSRMTFAQGAVRAAIWLQNQPAGLYDMQDVLGLKA
;
A
#
# COMPACT_ATOMS: atom_id res chain seq x y z
N MET A 1 1.79 -5.01 27.09
CA MET A 1 2.48 -3.81 26.55
C MET A 1 1.43 -2.70 26.45
N ALA A 2 1.80 -1.43 26.57
CA ALA A 2 0.89 -0.33 26.34
C ALA A 2 0.46 -0.32 24.85
N ALA A 3 -0.79 0.10 24.57
CA ALA A 3 -1.27 0.24 23.20
C ALA A 3 -0.47 1.31 22.47
N LEU A 4 -0.12 1.07 21.20
CA LEU A 4 0.61 1.99 20.35
C LEU A 4 -0.23 3.25 20.08
N ALA A 5 0.31 4.42 20.38
CA ALA A 5 -0.30 5.70 20.09
C ALA A 5 -0.18 6.00 18.57
N VAL A 6 -1.30 6.13 17.87
CA VAL A 6 -1.34 6.28 16.41
C VAL A 6 -1.95 7.61 16.02
N GLY A 7 -1.23 8.36 15.18
CA GLY A 7 -1.74 9.49 14.41
C GLY A 7 -2.09 9.07 12.98
N ILE A 8 -3.11 9.65 12.37
CA ILE A 8 -3.53 9.36 11.00
C ILE A 8 -3.59 10.65 10.19
N MET A 9 -2.78 10.75 9.13
CA MET A 9 -2.87 11.81 8.11
C MET A 9 -3.92 11.45 7.06
N GLY A 10 -4.66 12.47 6.59
CA GLY A 10 -5.72 12.28 5.60
C GLY A 10 -6.94 11.54 6.16
N ALA A 11 -7.23 11.70 7.47
CA ALA A 11 -8.29 10.99 8.19
C ALA A 11 -9.68 11.10 7.56
N SER A 12 -9.99 12.21 6.86
CA SER A 12 -11.27 12.41 6.16
C SER A 12 -11.39 11.68 4.83
N GLY A 13 -10.28 11.17 4.28
CA GLY A 13 -10.25 10.46 3.02
C GLY A 13 -10.88 9.06 3.06
N ARG A 14 -11.03 8.43 1.88
CA ARG A 14 -11.57 7.05 1.78
C ARG A 14 -10.75 6.04 2.58
N MET A 15 -9.42 6.09 2.49
CA MET A 15 -8.54 5.24 3.29
C MET A 15 -8.46 5.71 4.74
N GLY A 16 -8.49 7.02 4.99
CA GLY A 16 -8.50 7.59 6.33
C GLY A 16 -9.63 7.03 7.21
N ARG A 17 -10.86 6.94 6.68
CA ARG A 17 -11.99 6.31 7.38
C ARG A 17 -11.73 4.86 7.75
N MET A 18 -11.16 4.08 6.83
CA MET A 18 -10.81 2.68 7.09
C MET A 18 -9.68 2.56 8.12
N LEU A 19 -8.71 3.47 8.10
CA LEU A 19 -7.63 3.52 9.09
C LEU A 19 -8.15 3.90 10.48
N LEU A 20 -9.04 4.90 10.58
CA LEU A 20 -9.70 5.23 11.85
C LEU A 20 -10.40 4.01 12.43
N GLU A 21 -11.20 3.31 11.61
CA GLU A 21 -11.89 2.09 12.02
C GLU A 21 -10.90 0.99 12.45
N ALA A 22 -9.87 0.72 11.65
CA ALA A 22 -8.89 -0.32 11.94
C ALA A 22 -8.11 -0.03 13.23
N VAL A 23 -7.72 1.22 13.47
CA VAL A 23 -7.00 1.63 14.69
C VAL A 23 -7.90 1.56 15.91
N LEU A 24 -9.17 1.99 15.81
CA LEU A 24 -10.12 1.96 16.92
C LEU A 24 -10.55 0.53 17.31
N GLN A 25 -10.54 -0.41 16.36
CA GLN A 25 -10.90 -1.81 16.60
C GLN A 25 -9.73 -2.67 17.07
N ASN A 26 -8.48 -2.25 16.88
CA ASN A 26 -7.32 -3.05 17.24
C ASN A 26 -6.91 -2.82 18.71
N PRO A 27 -6.88 -3.88 19.56
CA PRO A 27 -6.58 -3.75 20.97
C PRO A 27 -5.13 -3.31 21.27
N ASN A 28 -4.22 -3.42 20.30
CA ASN A 28 -2.83 -3.03 20.44
C ASN A 28 -2.55 -1.59 20.00
N THR A 29 -3.58 -0.85 19.56
CA THR A 29 -3.44 0.54 19.10
C THR A 29 -4.41 1.45 19.85
N LYS A 30 -4.03 2.73 19.95
CA LYS A 30 -4.87 3.81 20.48
C LYS A 30 -4.81 4.98 19.52
N LEU A 31 -5.96 5.41 19.00
CA LEU A 31 -6.03 6.62 18.21
C LEU A 31 -5.74 7.83 19.10
N ILE A 32 -4.78 8.66 18.70
CA ILE A 32 -4.44 9.90 19.41
C ILE A 32 -4.86 11.10 18.57
N HIS A 33 -4.58 11.10 17.25
CA HIS A 33 -4.92 12.17 16.34
C HIS A 33 -5.44 11.65 15.00
N GLY A 34 -6.41 12.36 14.44
CA GLY A 34 -6.85 12.21 13.05
C GLY A 34 -6.76 13.56 12.34
N PHE A 35 -5.78 13.70 11.44
CA PHE A 35 -5.50 14.97 10.76
C PHE A 35 -6.30 15.12 9.47
N VAL A 36 -6.88 16.29 9.31
CA VAL A 36 -7.66 16.69 8.13
C VAL A 36 -7.06 17.95 7.50
N PRO A 37 -7.27 18.20 6.18
CA PRO A 37 -6.78 19.41 5.53
C PRO A 37 -7.29 20.69 6.16
N GLY A 38 -6.53 21.78 6.08
CA GLY A 38 -6.83 23.07 6.71
C GLY A 38 -8.16 23.72 6.28
N PHE A 39 -8.70 23.30 5.14
CA PHE A 39 -10.01 23.75 4.63
C PHE A 39 -11.16 22.80 5.01
N SER A 40 -10.91 21.76 5.79
CA SER A 40 -11.92 20.76 6.13
C SER A 40 -12.91 21.28 7.17
N SER A 41 -14.21 21.17 6.87
CA SER A 41 -15.30 21.41 7.82
C SER A 41 -15.43 20.33 8.89
N LEU A 42 -14.61 19.29 8.84
CA LEU A 42 -14.64 18.16 9.79
C LEU A 42 -13.72 18.38 11.00
N ALA A 43 -12.97 19.49 11.04
CA ALA A 43 -12.19 19.84 12.23
C ALA A 43 -13.13 20.01 13.45
N GLY A 44 -12.77 19.35 14.56
CA GLY A 44 -13.58 19.30 15.79
C GLY A 44 -14.61 18.17 15.85
N VAL A 45 -14.91 17.47 14.74
CA VAL A 45 -15.78 16.30 14.72
C VAL A 45 -15.07 15.10 15.36
N ASP A 46 -15.73 14.36 16.24
CA ASP A 46 -15.16 13.15 16.84
C ASP A 46 -14.90 12.08 15.79
N ALA A 47 -13.68 11.48 15.83
CA ALA A 47 -13.25 10.50 14.85
C ALA A 47 -14.13 9.23 14.80
N GLY A 48 -14.66 8.79 15.95
CA GLY A 48 -15.57 7.65 16.02
C GLY A 48 -16.94 7.98 15.41
N GLU A 49 -17.51 9.12 15.77
CA GLU A 49 -18.79 9.59 15.22
C GLU A 49 -18.69 9.84 13.70
N PHE A 50 -17.55 10.36 13.23
CA PHE A 50 -17.30 10.58 11.80
C PHE A 50 -17.39 9.30 10.96
N ILE A 51 -16.96 8.16 11.49
CA ILE A 51 -17.05 6.86 10.80
C ILE A 51 -18.34 6.09 11.12
N GLY A 52 -19.27 6.66 11.90
CA GLY A 52 -20.52 6.01 12.32
C GLY A 52 -20.35 5.00 13.46
N ALA A 53 -19.25 5.09 14.21
CA ALA A 53 -18.98 4.29 15.40
C ALA A 53 -19.32 5.04 16.69
N LYS A 54 -19.05 4.40 17.84
CA LYS A 54 -19.14 5.07 19.15
C LYS A 54 -18.12 6.19 19.23
N LYS A 55 -18.45 7.24 19.98
CA LYS A 55 -17.57 8.36 20.28
C LYS A 55 -16.21 7.87 20.77
N ALA A 56 -15.14 8.30 20.07
CA ALA A 56 -13.77 7.92 20.39
C ALA A 56 -13.11 8.87 21.42
N GLY A 57 -13.66 10.08 21.58
CA GLY A 57 -13.05 11.12 22.41
C GLY A 57 -11.85 11.81 21.75
N VAL A 58 -11.66 11.61 20.45
CA VAL A 58 -10.56 12.18 19.65
C VAL A 58 -11.17 13.05 18.55
N PRO A 59 -11.11 14.39 18.66
CA PRO A 59 -11.57 15.27 17.60
C PRO A 59 -10.62 15.19 16.40
N LEU A 60 -11.16 15.25 15.19
CA LEU A 60 -10.37 15.48 13.99
C LEU A 60 -9.76 16.89 14.05
N SER A 61 -8.49 17.03 13.74
CA SER A 61 -7.75 18.31 13.89
C SER A 61 -6.92 18.63 12.66
N LEU A 62 -6.42 19.85 12.59
CA LEU A 62 -5.37 20.22 11.65
C LEU A 62 -4.03 19.70 12.17
N LEU A 63 -3.08 19.48 11.28
CA LEU A 63 -1.73 19.16 11.69
C LEU A 63 -1.15 20.34 12.47
N ASN A 64 -0.84 20.13 13.73
CA ASN A 64 -0.23 21.10 14.62
C ASN A 64 0.97 20.46 15.31
N LYS A 65 2.14 21.04 15.13
CA LYS A 65 3.41 20.53 15.65
C LYS A 65 3.48 20.57 17.18
N ASP A 66 2.79 21.51 17.81
CA ASP A 66 2.85 21.75 19.25
C ASP A 66 2.02 20.73 20.07
N GLU A 67 1.20 19.89 19.42
CA GLU A 67 0.26 18.97 20.08
C GLU A 67 0.69 17.50 20.00
N LEU A 68 1.92 17.18 19.55
CA LEU A 68 2.22 15.86 18.98
C LEU A 68 3.31 15.06 19.71
N ASP A 69 3.74 15.46 20.88
CA ASP A 69 4.75 14.73 21.67
C ASP A 69 4.34 13.27 22.03
N ASP A 70 3.05 12.93 21.84
CA ASP A 70 2.50 11.64 22.25
C ASP A 70 2.28 10.63 21.10
N VAL A 71 2.59 10.98 19.82
CA VAL A 71 2.38 10.08 18.69
C VAL A 71 3.51 9.07 18.56
N GLY A 72 3.21 7.81 18.79
CA GLY A 72 4.19 6.72 18.67
C GLY A 72 4.50 6.31 17.23
N VAL A 73 3.50 6.40 16.32
CA VAL A 73 3.63 6.16 14.85
C VAL A 73 2.59 7.00 14.11
N LEU A 74 2.99 7.63 13.01
CA LEU A 74 2.09 8.32 12.09
C LEU A 74 1.80 7.42 10.89
N ILE A 75 0.52 7.27 10.53
CA ILE A 75 0.08 6.58 9.30
C ILE A 75 -0.43 7.61 8.31
N ASP A 76 0.20 7.71 7.14
CA ASP A 76 -0.16 8.68 6.09
C ASP A 76 -0.65 8.00 4.81
N PHE A 77 -1.93 8.21 4.49
CA PHE A 77 -2.59 7.87 3.22
C PHE A 77 -3.26 9.10 2.61
N SER A 78 -2.63 10.24 2.75
CA SER A 78 -3.06 11.49 2.15
C SER A 78 -2.72 11.58 0.64
N LEU A 79 -2.35 12.74 0.18
CA LEU A 79 -1.96 13.00 -1.21
C LEU A 79 -0.49 13.41 -1.29
N PRO A 80 0.16 13.28 -2.47
CA PRO A 80 1.55 13.71 -2.67
C PRO A 80 1.83 15.16 -2.26
N ASP A 81 0.86 16.05 -2.41
CA ASP A 81 0.98 17.46 -2.04
C ASP A 81 1.17 17.69 -0.53
N ALA A 82 0.70 16.76 0.31
CA ALA A 82 0.87 16.83 1.77
C ALA A 82 2.16 16.13 2.26
N PHE A 83 2.84 15.39 1.39
CA PHE A 83 3.99 14.56 1.76
C PHE A 83 5.10 15.35 2.45
N ASP A 84 5.46 16.50 1.91
CA ASP A 84 6.60 17.29 2.41
C ASP A 84 6.34 17.83 3.81
N GLU A 85 5.12 18.27 4.10
CA GLU A 85 4.69 18.70 5.42
C GLU A 85 4.69 17.54 6.41
N THR A 86 4.14 16.40 6.01
CA THR A 86 4.12 15.17 6.83
C THR A 86 5.53 14.68 7.16
N LEU A 87 6.42 14.63 6.16
CA LEU A 87 7.79 14.16 6.35
C LEU A 87 8.57 15.10 7.27
N GLN A 88 8.45 16.41 7.06
CA GLN A 88 9.10 17.41 7.91
C GLN A 88 8.64 17.30 9.36
N PHE A 89 7.34 17.12 9.55
CA PHE A 89 6.75 16.86 10.85
C PHE A 89 7.39 15.63 11.53
N CYS A 90 7.44 14.49 10.83
CA CYS A 90 8.01 13.26 11.37
C CYS A 90 9.50 13.41 11.73
N LEU A 91 10.27 14.17 10.94
CA LEU A 91 11.68 14.45 11.22
C LEU A 91 11.87 15.30 12.48
N GLU A 92 11.05 16.36 12.66
CA GLU A 92 11.14 17.26 13.81
C GLU A 92 10.73 16.56 15.12
N THR A 93 9.69 15.74 15.08
CA THR A 93 9.17 15.01 16.26
C THR A 93 9.81 13.63 16.47
N LYS A 94 10.63 13.17 15.51
CA LYS A 94 11.18 11.81 15.46
C LYS A 94 10.13 10.70 15.49
N THR A 95 8.94 10.99 14.94
CA THR A 95 7.82 10.05 14.88
C THR A 95 8.00 9.09 13.71
N PRO A 96 8.05 7.76 13.90
CA PRO A 96 8.08 6.78 12.83
C PRO A 96 6.90 6.92 11.86
N LEU A 97 7.13 6.64 10.57
CA LEU A 97 6.15 6.90 9.51
C LEU A 97 5.77 5.62 8.75
N VAL A 98 4.46 5.35 8.66
CA VAL A 98 3.88 4.38 7.72
C VAL A 98 3.27 5.17 6.57
N LEU A 99 3.89 5.11 5.39
CA LEU A 99 3.55 5.93 4.23
C LEU A 99 2.90 5.11 3.12
N GLY A 100 1.61 5.37 2.87
CA GLY A 100 0.82 4.77 1.80
C GLY A 100 0.48 5.75 0.66
N VAL A 101 1.10 6.92 0.63
CA VAL A 101 0.96 7.90 -0.45
C VAL A 101 1.63 7.35 -1.70
N THR A 102 0.92 7.32 -2.82
CA THR A 102 1.42 6.88 -4.12
C THR A 102 1.59 8.06 -5.07
N GLY A 103 2.47 7.93 -6.05
CA GLY A 103 2.71 8.99 -7.05
C GLY A 103 3.63 10.10 -6.55
N LEU A 104 4.52 9.80 -5.62
CA LEU A 104 5.59 10.72 -5.23
C LEU A 104 6.49 11.05 -6.42
N SER A 105 6.97 12.28 -6.48
CA SER A 105 8.00 12.68 -7.42
C SER A 105 9.34 12.06 -7.07
N GLN A 106 10.27 12.01 -8.03
CA GLN A 106 11.63 11.52 -7.79
C GLN A 106 12.35 12.31 -6.67
N GLU A 107 12.06 13.61 -6.56
CA GLU A 107 12.61 14.46 -5.49
C GLU A 107 12.05 14.04 -4.12
N GLN A 108 10.76 13.80 -4.03
CA GLN A 108 10.11 13.32 -2.81
C GLN A 108 10.62 11.94 -2.41
N GLU A 109 10.79 11.01 -3.35
CA GLU A 109 11.39 9.70 -3.07
C GLU A 109 12.82 9.81 -2.57
N ASN A 110 13.63 10.73 -3.12
CA ASN A 110 14.98 10.98 -2.65
C ASN A 110 14.99 11.55 -1.22
N ARG A 111 14.07 12.47 -0.91
CA ARG A 111 13.88 13.02 0.45
C ARG A 111 13.45 11.95 1.44
N LEU A 112 12.53 11.08 1.04
CA LEU A 112 12.10 9.93 1.84
C LEU A 112 13.28 9.01 2.19
N LYS A 113 14.09 8.67 1.18
CA LYS A 113 15.30 7.87 1.37
C LYS A 113 16.32 8.54 2.28
N GLN A 114 16.51 9.85 2.17
CA GLN A 114 17.40 10.59 3.05
C GLN A 114 16.88 10.59 4.49
N ALA A 115 15.57 10.82 4.71
CA ALA A 115 14.93 10.82 6.01
C ALA A 115 15.07 9.47 6.73
N SER A 116 15.07 8.37 6.00
CA SER A 116 15.20 7.02 6.56
C SER A 116 16.56 6.77 7.24
N SER A 117 17.57 7.62 7.04
CA SER A 117 18.83 7.53 7.80
C SER A 117 18.68 7.87 9.29
N THR A 118 17.62 8.59 9.66
CA THR A 118 17.34 9.03 11.03
C THR A 118 15.97 8.66 11.54
N LEU A 119 15.09 8.19 10.66
CA LEU A 119 13.70 7.87 10.94
C LEU A 119 13.36 6.45 10.46
N ALA A 120 12.61 5.69 11.26
CA ALA A 120 12.04 4.42 10.83
C ALA A 120 10.82 4.66 9.95
N ILE A 121 10.85 4.19 8.70
CA ILE A 121 9.81 4.43 7.70
C ILE A 121 9.41 3.11 7.03
N VAL A 122 8.10 2.80 6.98
CA VAL A 122 7.55 1.79 6.05
C VAL A 122 6.95 2.54 4.88
N TYR A 123 7.44 2.29 3.68
CA TYR A 123 6.86 2.83 2.44
C TYR A 123 6.42 1.69 1.52
N ALA A 124 5.15 1.67 1.16
CA ALA A 124 4.59 0.64 0.28
C ALA A 124 3.45 1.19 -0.58
N GLY A 125 3.44 0.83 -1.85
CA GLY A 125 2.33 1.13 -2.77
C GLY A 125 1.06 0.29 -2.51
N ASN A 126 1.17 -0.78 -1.71
CA ASN A 126 0.05 -1.62 -1.30
C ASN A 126 0.33 -2.27 0.06
N TYR A 127 -0.59 -2.10 1.00
CA TYR A 127 -0.49 -2.62 2.37
C TYR A 127 -1.24 -3.95 2.60
N SER A 128 -1.91 -4.50 1.60
CA SER A 128 -2.57 -5.81 1.75
C SER A 128 -1.55 -6.91 2.03
N THR A 129 -1.73 -7.63 3.13
CA THR A 129 -0.93 -8.82 3.45
C THR A 129 -1.00 -9.85 2.32
N GLY A 130 -2.22 -10.08 1.77
CA GLY A 130 -2.41 -11.04 0.69
C GLY A 130 -1.69 -10.64 -0.60
N VAL A 131 -1.75 -9.36 -1.00
CA VAL A 131 -1.00 -8.87 -2.17
C VAL A 131 0.50 -9.07 -1.96
N ASN A 132 1.04 -8.66 -0.82
CA ASN A 132 2.48 -8.75 -0.58
C ASN A 132 2.98 -10.19 -0.48
N LEU A 133 2.19 -11.10 0.10
CA LEU A 133 2.49 -12.53 0.06
C LEU A 133 2.45 -13.06 -1.38
N SER A 134 1.44 -12.65 -2.18
CA SER A 134 1.36 -13.02 -3.59
C SER A 134 2.58 -12.57 -4.39
N LEU A 135 3.11 -11.35 -4.15
CA LEU A 135 4.34 -10.88 -4.80
C LEU A 135 5.54 -11.80 -4.53
N ASN A 136 5.69 -12.26 -3.29
CA ASN A 136 6.76 -13.19 -2.92
C ASN A 136 6.59 -14.57 -3.60
N LEU A 137 5.36 -15.10 -3.59
CA LEU A 137 5.05 -16.35 -4.28
C LEU A 137 5.30 -16.25 -5.80
N LEU A 138 4.89 -15.14 -6.43
CA LEU A 138 5.11 -14.86 -7.84
C LEU A 138 6.60 -14.81 -8.19
N ALA A 139 7.40 -14.12 -7.38
CA ALA A 139 8.85 -14.06 -7.59
C ALA A 139 9.49 -15.45 -7.47
N THR A 140 9.07 -16.25 -6.47
CA THR A 140 9.55 -17.63 -6.27
C THR A 140 9.17 -18.51 -7.44
N THR A 141 7.90 -18.48 -7.87
CA THR A 141 7.39 -19.26 -9.00
C THR A 141 8.12 -18.89 -10.30
N ALA A 142 8.24 -17.58 -10.57
CA ALA A 142 8.95 -17.08 -11.77
C ALA A 142 10.44 -17.48 -11.79
N LYS A 143 11.09 -17.50 -10.63
CA LYS A 143 12.49 -17.95 -10.52
C LYS A 143 12.65 -19.44 -10.81
N VAL A 144 11.72 -20.28 -10.35
CA VAL A 144 11.75 -21.73 -10.55
C VAL A 144 11.43 -22.09 -12.00
N LEU A 145 10.39 -21.50 -12.57
CA LEU A 145 9.91 -21.83 -13.91
C LEU A 145 10.70 -21.12 -15.04
N GLY A 146 11.35 -20.00 -14.73
CA GLY A 146 12.12 -19.25 -15.72
C GLY A 146 11.29 -18.89 -16.96
N PHE A 147 11.82 -19.23 -18.15
CA PHE A 147 11.17 -19.02 -19.44
C PHE A 147 10.41 -20.25 -19.96
N ASP A 148 10.33 -21.32 -19.18
CA ASP A 148 9.55 -22.52 -19.54
C ASP A 148 8.04 -22.29 -19.41
N ALA A 149 7.62 -21.22 -18.74
CA ALA A 149 6.23 -20.80 -18.61
C ALA A 149 5.96 -19.45 -19.29
N ASP A 150 4.90 -19.38 -20.05
CA ASP A 150 4.31 -18.12 -20.50
C ASP A 150 3.59 -17.44 -19.33
N VAL A 151 3.61 -16.10 -19.25
CA VAL A 151 2.98 -15.37 -18.15
C VAL A 151 1.92 -14.40 -18.64
N GLU A 152 0.74 -14.50 -18.03
CA GLU A 152 -0.37 -13.56 -18.23
C GLU A 152 -0.84 -13.02 -16.88
N VAL A 153 -1.06 -11.71 -16.81
CA VAL A 153 -1.59 -11.00 -15.64
C VAL A 153 -2.97 -10.47 -16.01
N ILE A 154 -4.00 -10.87 -15.24
CA ILE A 154 -5.38 -10.47 -15.49
C ILE A 154 -5.89 -9.76 -14.25
N GLU A 155 -6.41 -8.53 -14.40
CA GLU A 155 -6.96 -7.77 -13.29
C GLU A 155 -8.38 -7.30 -13.54
N HIS A 156 -9.20 -7.31 -12.50
CA HIS A 156 -10.59 -6.87 -12.53
C HIS A 156 -10.83 -5.80 -11.48
N HIS A 157 -11.42 -4.67 -11.89
CA HIS A 157 -11.86 -3.61 -10.98
C HIS A 157 -13.22 -3.05 -11.39
N HIS A 158 -13.79 -2.25 -10.49
CA HIS A 158 -15.04 -1.55 -10.71
C HIS A 158 -14.97 -0.61 -11.93
N LYS A 159 -16.15 -0.34 -12.53
CA LYS A 159 -16.29 0.51 -13.73
C LYS A 159 -15.78 1.95 -13.58
N HIS A 160 -15.59 2.44 -12.35
CA HIS A 160 -15.12 3.81 -12.07
C HIS A 160 -13.60 3.94 -11.92
N LYS A 161 -12.83 2.83 -12.04
CA LYS A 161 -11.38 2.89 -11.95
C LYS A 161 -10.80 3.48 -13.23
N ILE A 162 -10.01 4.56 -13.08
CA ILE A 162 -9.48 5.34 -14.21
C ILE A 162 -8.21 4.72 -14.77
N ASP A 163 -7.27 4.35 -13.89
CA ASP A 163 -6.00 3.76 -14.30
C ASP A 163 -6.19 2.31 -14.78
N ALA A 164 -5.52 1.96 -15.87
CA ALA A 164 -5.43 0.62 -16.43
C ALA A 164 -4.06 0.43 -17.10
N PRO A 165 -3.29 -0.61 -16.75
CA PRO A 165 -3.54 -1.56 -15.66
C PRO A 165 -3.45 -0.93 -14.27
N SER A 166 -3.98 -1.65 -13.26
CA SER A 166 -3.88 -1.22 -11.86
C SER A 166 -2.43 -1.26 -11.36
N GLY A 167 -2.11 -0.39 -10.38
CA GLY A 167 -0.79 -0.40 -9.74
C GLY A 167 -0.41 -1.77 -9.17
N THR A 168 -1.38 -2.52 -8.62
CA THR A 168 -1.14 -3.88 -8.11
C THR A 168 -0.81 -4.88 -9.23
N ALA A 169 -1.50 -4.80 -10.39
CA ALA A 169 -1.16 -5.64 -11.54
C ALA A 169 0.25 -5.36 -12.04
N LEU A 170 0.65 -4.08 -12.10
CA LEU A 170 2.02 -3.70 -12.46
C LEU A 170 3.05 -4.18 -11.44
N MET A 171 2.74 -4.14 -10.13
CA MET A 171 3.61 -4.69 -9.09
C MET A 171 3.79 -6.21 -9.27
N MET A 172 2.70 -6.96 -9.53
CA MET A 172 2.76 -8.40 -9.77
C MET A 172 3.55 -8.75 -11.02
N ALA A 173 3.29 -8.07 -12.13
CA ALA A 173 4.05 -8.25 -13.37
C ALA A 173 5.54 -7.92 -13.18
N ASN A 174 5.85 -6.86 -12.42
CA ASN A 174 7.23 -6.47 -12.13
C ASN A 174 7.94 -7.48 -11.23
N ALA A 175 7.24 -8.10 -10.27
CA ALA A 175 7.81 -9.18 -9.44
C ALA A 175 8.25 -10.37 -10.30
N VAL A 176 7.43 -10.76 -11.30
CA VAL A 176 7.77 -11.80 -12.28
C VAL A 176 8.93 -11.37 -13.15
N ALA A 177 8.88 -10.18 -13.77
CA ALA A 177 9.92 -9.67 -14.65
C ALA A 177 11.27 -9.62 -13.93
N SER A 178 11.33 -9.04 -12.74
CA SER A 178 12.54 -8.92 -11.93
C SER A 178 13.13 -10.29 -11.57
N ALA A 179 12.28 -11.26 -11.19
CA ALA A 179 12.71 -12.61 -10.85
C ALA A 179 13.32 -13.37 -12.07
N ARG A 180 12.91 -12.99 -13.29
CA ARG A 180 13.45 -13.49 -14.57
C ARG A 180 14.64 -12.69 -15.10
N GLY A 181 15.12 -11.68 -14.37
CA GLY A 181 16.18 -10.78 -14.84
C GLY A 181 15.75 -9.85 -15.99
N GLN A 182 14.43 -9.63 -16.15
CA GLN A 182 13.84 -8.74 -17.15
C GLN A 182 13.40 -7.41 -16.51
N THR A 183 13.12 -6.43 -17.35
CA THR A 183 12.41 -5.21 -16.97
C THR A 183 10.99 -5.21 -17.54
N LEU A 184 10.03 -4.74 -16.78
CA LEU A 184 8.64 -4.67 -17.28
C LEU A 184 8.51 -3.79 -18.53
N LYS A 185 9.36 -2.76 -18.64
CA LYS A 185 9.41 -1.88 -19.82
C LYS A 185 9.66 -2.62 -21.13
N THR A 186 10.45 -3.68 -21.11
CA THR A 186 10.86 -4.45 -22.30
C THR A 186 10.08 -5.74 -22.50
N SER A 187 9.40 -6.25 -21.46
CA SER A 187 8.70 -7.53 -21.50
C SER A 187 7.17 -7.42 -21.47
N SER A 188 6.60 -6.27 -21.14
CA SER A 188 5.13 -6.15 -21.02
C SER A 188 4.43 -5.95 -22.36
N ILE A 189 3.31 -6.66 -22.53
CA ILE A 189 2.35 -6.47 -23.61
C ILE A 189 0.98 -6.15 -22.99
N TYR A 190 0.44 -4.99 -23.33
CA TYR A 190 -0.85 -4.52 -22.79
C TYR A 190 -2.01 -4.89 -23.72
N GLY A 191 -2.75 -5.91 -23.34
CA GLY A 191 -3.79 -6.49 -24.16
C GLY A 191 -3.23 -7.18 -25.42
N ARG A 192 -4.10 -7.88 -26.15
CA ARG A 192 -3.77 -8.46 -27.45
C ARG A 192 -4.83 -8.06 -28.45
N GLN A 193 -4.41 -7.57 -29.61
CA GLN A 193 -5.30 -7.17 -30.68
C GLN A 193 -4.74 -7.59 -32.04
N GLY A 194 -5.60 -8.03 -32.94
CA GLY A 194 -5.23 -8.42 -34.31
C GLY A 194 -4.51 -9.78 -34.36
N ALA A 195 -3.74 -9.97 -35.43
CA ALA A 195 -3.00 -11.21 -35.68
C ALA A 195 -1.51 -11.02 -35.37
N SER A 196 -1.11 -11.44 -34.19
CA SER A 196 0.32 -11.52 -33.79
C SER A 196 0.56 -12.75 -32.97
N LYS A 197 1.71 -13.39 -33.18
CA LYS A 197 2.16 -14.49 -32.33
C LYS A 197 2.72 -13.93 -31.04
N ARG A 198 2.61 -14.72 -29.96
CA ARG A 198 3.33 -14.47 -28.71
C ARG A 198 4.84 -14.49 -28.95
N THR A 199 5.55 -13.58 -28.30
CA THR A 199 7.01 -13.54 -28.29
C THR A 199 7.53 -14.20 -27.01
N ASP A 200 8.63 -14.92 -27.09
CA ASP A 200 9.23 -15.57 -25.93
C ASP A 200 9.60 -14.56 -24.87
N GLY A 201 9.23 -14.86 -23.62
CA GLY A 201 9.53 -14.04 -22.45
C GLY A 201 8.64 -12.82 -22.26
N GLU A 202 7.64 -12.58 -23.12
CA GLU A 202 6.68 -11.51 -22.88
C GLU A 202 5.75 -11.81 -21.69
N ILE A 203 5.32 -10.76 -21.02
CA ILE A 203 4.33 -10.79 -19.93
C ILE A 203 3.09 -10.04 -20.40
N GLY A 204 2.00 -10.77 -20.65
CA GLY A 204 0.72 -10.15 -21.03
C GLY A 204 0.05 -9.51 -19.81
N ILE A 205 -0.57 -8.34 -20.00
CA ILE A 205 -1.29 -7.64 -18.93
C ILE A 205 -2.66 -7.21 -19.45
N HIS A 206 -3.72 -7.67 -18.78
CA HIS A 206 -5.11 -7.49 -19.19
C HIS A 206 -5.92 -6.82 -18.09
N ALA A 207 -6.58 -5.72 -18.41
CA ALA A 207 -7.40 -4.97 -17.48
C ALA A 207 -8.89 -5.11 -17.81
N VAL A 208 -9.68 -5.59 -16.85
CA VAL A 208 -11.13 -5.72 -16.95
C VAL A 208 -11.79 -4.69 -16.04
N ARG A 209 -12.84 -4.01 -16.53
CA ARG A 209 -13.62 -3.03 -15.78
C ARG A 209 -15.09 -3.42 -15.80
N GLY A 210 -15.69 -3.58 -14.61
CA GLY A 210 -17.11 -3.95 -14.50
C GLY A 210 -17.63 -3.94 -13.07
N GLY A 211 -18.92 -3.71 -12.91
CA GLY A 211 -19.59 -3.74 -11.62
C GLY A 211 -18.92 -2.88 -10.55
N GLU A 212 -18.88 -3.42 -9.34
CA GLU A 212 -18.31 -2.81 -8.13
C GLU A 212 -17.16 -3.66 -7.56
N ILE A 213 -16.44 -4.39 -8.42
CA ILE A 213 -15.30 -5.23 -8.02
C ILE A 213 -14.24 -4.37 -7.32
N VAL A 214 -13.88 -4.74 -6.09
CA VAL A 214 -12.90 -4.00 -5.27
C VAL A 214 -11.50 -4.09 -5.89
N GLY A 215 -11.11 -5.30 -6.32
CA GLY A 215 -9.87 -5.59 -7.01
C GLY A 215 -9.54 -7.07 -6.96
N GLU A 216 -9.41 -7.69 -8.12
CA GLU A 216 -8.99 -9.08 -8.28
C GLU A 216 -7.81 -9.13 -9.24
N HIS A 217 -6.84 -9.96 -8.95
CA HIS A 217 -5.61 -10.09 -9.73
C HIS A 217 -5.23 -11.57 -9.82
N THR A 218 -5.08 -12.07 -11.03
CA THR A 218 -4.61 -13.42 -11.30
C THR A 218 -3.33 -13.34 -12.14
N VAL A 219 -2.32 -14.07 -11.76
CA VAL A 219 -1.14 -14.31 -12.59
C VAL A 219 -1.09 -15.77 -12.94
N GLU A 220 -1.11 -16.06 -14.23
CA GLU A 220 -1.04 -17.39 -14.81
C GLU A 220 0.38 -17.65 -15.29
N PHE A 221 0.93 -18.84 -14.93
CA PHE A 221 2.14 -19.42 -15.49
C PHE A 221 1.74 -20.63 -16.32
N ILE A 222 1.78 -20.48 -17.61
CA ILE A 222 1.23 -21.43 -18.58
C ILE A 222 2.37 -22.24 -19.19
N MET A 223 2.39 -23.53 -18.92
CA MET A 223 3.40 -24.48 -19.41
C MET A 223 2.77 -25.49 -20.35
N ASN A 224 3.60 -26.30 -21.04
CA ASN A 224 3.11 -27.43 -21.84
C ASN A 224 2.54 -28.51 -20.94
N GLY A 225 1.21 -28.54 -20.79
CA GLY A 225 0.48 -29.57 -20.05
C GLY A 225 -0.03 -29.19 -18.67
N GLU A 226 0.38 -28.04 -18.10
CA GLU A 226 -0.15 -27.56 -16.83
C GLU A 226 -0.13 -26.04 -16.75
N ILE A 227 -0.94 -25.48 -15.86
CA ILE A 227 -1.02 -24.05 -15.55
C ILE A 227 -0.96 -23.89 -14.04
N ILE A 228 -0.15 -22.93 -13.57
CA ILE A 228 -0.16 -22.48 -12.19
C ILE A 228 -0.81 -21.09 -12.14
N GLU A 229 -1.84 -20.92 -11.32
CA GLU A 229 -2.51 -19.64 -11.09
C GLU A 229 -2.25 -19.15 -9.67
N ILE A 230 -1.82 -17.90 -9.54
CA ILE A 230 -1.74 -17.20 -8.25
C ILE A 230 -2.75 -16.06 -8.29
N THR A 231 -3.82 -16.21 -7.51
CA THR A 231 -4.94 -15.28 -7.50
C THR A 231 -5.11 -14.60 -6.14
N HIS A 232 -5.24 -13.26 -6.16
CA HIS A 232 -5.62 -12.46 -5.01
C HIS A 232 -6.93 -11.72 -5.30
N LYS A 233 -7.90 -11.82 -4.38
CA LYS A 233 -9.20 -11.12 -4.45
C LYS A 233 -9.39 -10.26 -3.21
N ALA A 234 -9.43 -8.95 -3.38
CA ALA A 234 -9.78 -8.04 -2.30
C ALA A 234 -11.30 -7.94 -2.18
N GLN A 235 -11.85 -8.32 -1.03
CA GLN A 235 -13.29 -8.21 -0.74
C GLN A 235 -13.65 -6.89 -0.05
N SER A 236 -12.67 -6.23 0.57
CA SER A 236 -12.86 -4.96 1.28
C SER A 236 -11.55 -4.14 1.26
N ARG A 237 -11.69 -2.81 1.26
CA ARG A 237 -10.55 -1.90 1.47
C ARG A 237 -9.98 -1.96 2.89
N MET A 238 -10.73 -2.53 3.85
CA MET A 238 -10.25 -2.73 5.22
C MET A 238 -8.96 -3.56 5.27
N THR A 239 -8.73 -4.46 4.31
CA THR A 239 -7.48 -5.25 4.23
C THR A 239 -6.23 -4.37 4.11
N PHE A 240 -6.32 -3.23 3.42
CA PHE A 240 -5.20 -2.27 3.30
C PHE A 240 -4.98 -1.51 4.62
N ALA A 241 -6.06 -1.09 5.28
CA ALA A 241 -5.98 -0.39 6.56
C ALA A 241 -5.42 -1.30 7.67
N GLN A 242 -5.88 -2.56 7.74
CA GLN A 242 -5.35 -3.55 8.67
C GLN A 242 -3.86 -3.83 8.43
N GLY A 243 -3.44 -3.88 7.16
CA GLY A 243 -2.02 -4.02 6.81
C GLY A 243 -1.18 -2.82 7.23
N ALA A 244 -1.70 -1.61 7.10
CA ALA A 244 -1.02 -0.39 7.56
C ALA A 244 -0.91 -0.34 9.10
N VAL A 245 -1.96 -0.76 9.82
CA VAL A 245 -1.92 -0.90 11.29
C VAL A 245 -0.90 -1.97 11.70
N ARG A 246 -0.83 -3.10 10.99
CA ARG A 246 0.19 -4.12 11.22
C ARG A 246 1.60 -3.54 11.01
N ALA A 247 1.81 -2.77 9.96
CA ALA A 247 3.09 -2.10 9.69
C ALA A 247 3.44 -1.10 10.81
N ALA A 248 2.47 -0.34 11.33
CA ALA A 248 2.68 0.59 12.43
C ALA A 248 3.11 -0.13 13.72
N ILE A 249 2.43 -1.23 14.08
CA ILE A 249 2.79 -2.04 15.25
C ILE A 249 4.19 -2.65 15.10
N TRP A 250 4.55 -3.10 13.90
CA TRP A 250 5.87 -3.65 13.62
C TRP A 250 6.96 -2.58 13.70
N LEU A 251 6.69 -1.38 13.13
CA LEU A 251 7.64 -0.29 12.97
C LEU A 251 8.12 0.32 14.29
N GLN A 252 7.28 0.32 15.34
CA GLN A 252 7.60 0.93 16.63
C GLN A 252 8.91 0.38 17.28
N ASN A 253 9.32 -0.83 16.89
CA ASN A 253 10.50 -1.49 17.43
C ASN A 253 11.67 -1.56 16.43
N GLN A 254 11.57 -0.86 15.29
CA GLN A 254 12.61 -0.89 14.28
C GLN A 254 13.57 0.30 14.43
N PRO A 255 14.86 0.12 14.15
CA PRO A 255 15.78 1.23 14.04
C PRO A 255 15.42 2.12 12.83
N ALA A 256 16.06 3.29 12.74
CA ALA A 256 15.98 4.12 11.55
C ALA A 256 16.33 3.30 10.30
N GLY A 257 15.52 3.45 9.25
CA GLY A 257 15.64 2.66 8.03
C GLY A 257 14.42 2.82 7.14
N LEU A 258 14.57 2.48 5.86
CA LEU A 258 13.47 2.41 4.89
C LEU A 258 13.08 0.95 4.70
N TYR A 259 11.87 0.64 5.09
CA TYR A 259 11.27 -0.70 5.07
C TYR A 259 10.09 -0.75 4.10
N ASP A 260 9.71 -1.93 3.71
CA ASP A 260 8.49 -2.19 2.95
C ASP A 260 7.64 -3.31 3.60
N MET A 261 6.55 -3.69 2.95
CA MET A 261 5.68 -4.74 3.48
C MET A 261 6.32 -6.14 3.45
N GLN A 262 7.37 -6.39 2.66
CA GLN A 262 8.11 -7.65 2.71
C GLN A 262 8.90 -7.77 4.02
N ASP A 263 9.45 -6.64 4.53
CA ASP A 263 10.11 -6.58 5.85
C ASP A 263 9.09 -6.82 6.96
N VAL A 264 7.96 -6.11 6.93
CA VAL A 264 6.88 -6.21 7.92
C VAL A 264 6.33 -7.62 8.04
N LEU A 265 6.31 -8.36 6.95
CA LEU A 265 5.79 -9.74 6.87
C LEU A 265 6.85 -10.81 7.08
N GLY A 266 8.15 -10.43 7.20
CA GLY A 266 9.25 -11.37 7.32
C GLY A 266 9.45 -12.22 6.07
N LEU A 267 9.20 -11.66 4.88
CA LEU A 267 9.28 -12.35 3.60
C LEU A 267 10.61 -12.11 2.87
N LYS A 268 11.44 -11.18 3.34
CA LYS A 268 12.81 -11.02 2.85
C LYS A 268 13.70 -12.08 3.51
N ALA A 269 14.48 -12.78 2.68
CA ALA A 269 15.49 -13.75 3.13
C ALA A 269 16.70 -13.03 3.70
#